data_2b6a6fd8080ec363ffb0651a4ecb9f4c
#
_entry.id   2b6a6fd8080ec363ffb0651a4ecb9f4c
#
_cell.length_a   1.000
_cell.length_b   1.000
_cell.length_c   1.000
_cell.angle_alpha   90.00
_cell.angle_beta   90.00
_cell.angle_gamma   90.00
#
_symmetry.space_group_name_H-M   'P 1'
#
loop_
_entity.id
_entity.type
_entity.pdbx_description
1 polymer ?
#
loop_
_entity_poly.entity_id
_entity_poly.type
_entity_poly.pdbx_seq_one_letter_code
_entity_poly.pdbx_strand_id
1 'polypeptide(L)'
;DMVILLRSPHGVSREMVDIFGKEGIPAYAELKTGYYSAVEVETVLSFLAIIDNPRQDIPMAAVLRSPLFSFTDEELGQIVLVKGSLYEKPYDKSKENAVNLSLQAEKALAPALEEKWQNFQNKLERYRRLSRSLRLHSLLSLIYEETDYYNYVRALPLGEKRQANLDQLLEDAKQFEKGSYSGLFHFIRYIEKVKKQEQDQGEATVFSEKD
;
A
#
# COMPACT_ATOMS: atom_id res chain seq x y z
N ASP A 1 12.00 -6.59 -34.77
CA ASP A 1 11.69 -7.06 -33.41
C ASP A 1 12.88 -7.88 -32.88
N MET A 2 13.28 -7.63 -31.63
CA MET A 2 14.34 -8.40 -30.95
C MET A 2 13.71 -9.19 -29.82
N VAL A 3 14.18 -10.42 -29.57
CA VAL A 3 13.74 -11.28 -28.48
C VAL A 3 14.95 -11.70 -27.67
N ILE A 4 14.87 -11.54 -26.37
CA ILE A 4 15.89 -12.00 -25.41
C ILE A 4 15.31 -13.21 -24.67
N LEU A 5 15.95 -14.36 -24.82
CA LEU A 5 15.57 -15.59 -24.12
C LEU A 5 16.46 -15.76 -22.90
N LEU A 6 15.84 -15.87 -21.73
CA LEU A 6 16.52 -16.08 -20.46
C LEU A 6 16.17 -17.48 -19.93
N ARG A 7 17.18 -18.20 -19.44
CA ARG A 7 16.98 -19.52 -18.80
C ARG A 7 16.24 -19.40 -17.47
N SER A 8 16.51 -18.34 -16.71
CA SER A 8 15.79 -17.98 -15.47
C SER A 8 15.36 -16.51 -15.56
N PRO A 9 14.08 -16.23 -15.83
CA PRO A 9 13.60 -14.87 -16.02
C PRO A 9 13.41 -14.10 -14.71
N HIS A 10 13.35 -14.78 -13.55
CA HIS A 10 13.08 -14.15 -12.26
C HIS A 10 14.18 -13.15 -11.85
N GLY A 11 13.80 -11.94 -11.54
CA GLY A 11 14.69 -10.84 -11.15
C GLY A 11 15.30 -10.10 -12.35
N VAL A 12 16.01 -10.82 -13.22
CA VAL A 12 16.76 -10.22 -14.35
C VAL A 12 15.82 -9.57 -15.38
N SER A 13 14.71 -10.21 -15.72
CA SER A 13 13.77 -9.68 -16.73
C SER A 13 13.15 -8.35 -16.28
N ARG A 14 12.86 -8.19 -15.01
CA ARG A 14 12.29 -6.95 -14.45
C ARG A 14 13.30 -5.82 -14.52
N GLU A 15 14.53 -6.10 -14.08
CA GLU A 15 15.64 -5.14 -14.11
C GLU A 15 15.96 -4.71 -15.57
N MET A 16 15.98 -5.65 -16.52
CA MET A 16 16.17 -5.35 -17.93
C MET A 16 15.07 -4.45 -18.49
N VAL A 17 13.80 -4.73 -18.21
CA VAL A 17 12.68 -3.88 -18.66
C VAL A 17 12.78 -2.48 -18.07
N ASP A 18 13.16 -2.37 -16.80
CA ASP A 18 13.32 -1.07 -16.13
C ASP A 18 14.51 -0.27 -16.70
N ILE A 19 15.63 -0.95 -17.02
CA ILE A 19 16.80 -0.31 -17.67
C ILE A 19 16.43 0.14 -19.09
N PHE A 20 15.82 -0.73 -19.90
CA PHE A 20 15.41 -0.38 -21.25
C PHE A 20 14.39 0.75 -21.26
N GLY A 21 13.46 0.76 -20.33
CA GLY A 21 12.50 1.86 -20.17
C GLY A 21 13.15 3.21 -19.84
N LYS A 22 14.21 3.22 -19.01
CA LYS A 22 15.01 4.42 -18.72
C LYS A 22 15.77 4.93 -19.94
N GLU A 23 16.23 4.01 -20.79
CA GLU A 23 16.97 4.33 -22.04
C GLU A 23 16.01 4.60 -23.23
N GLY A 24 14.69 4.65 -22.99
CA GLY A 24 13.70 4.90 -24.04
C GLY A 24 13.50 3.75 -25.02
N ILE A 25 13.98 2.55 -24.69
CA ILE A 25 13.83 1.35 -25.51
C ILE A 25 12.56 0.63 -25.07
N PRO A 26 11.53 0.51 -25.93
CA PRO A 26 10.32 -0.22 -25.57
C PRO A 26 10.63 -1.70 -25.40
N ALA A 27 10.50 -2.23 -24.21
CA ALA A 27 10.72 -3.62 -23.87
C ALA A 27 9.53 -4.18 -23.10
N TYR A 28 9.16 -5.41 -23.39
CA TYR A 28 8.12 -6.15 -22.70
C TYR A 28 8.67 -7.48 -22.21
N ALA A 29 8.39 -7.83 -20.97
CA ALA A 29 8.64 -9.15 -20.41
C ALA A 29 7.34 -9.71 -19.82
N GLU A 30 6.99 -10.93 -20.18
CA GLU A 30 5.85 -11.64 -19.59
C GLU A 30 6.22 -12.12 -18.18
N LEU A 31 6.07 -11.23 -17.21
CA LEU A 31 6.32 -11.52 -15.81
C LEU A 31 5.00 -11.95 -15.17
N LYS A 32 4.82 -13.26 -14.98
CA LYS A 32 3.62 -13.84 -14.32
C LYS A 32 3.61 -13.63 -12.81
N THR A 33 4.73 -13.15 -12.23
CA THR A 33 4.91 -13.00 -10.78
C THR A 33 5.29 -11.57 -10.41
N GLY A 34 4.78 -11.09 -9.27
CA GLY A 34 5.20 -9.81 -8.68
C GLY A 34 4.32 -8.60 -8.97
N TYR A 35 3.17 -8.75 -9.63
CA TYR A 35 2.21 -7.67 -9.85
C TYR A 35 1.74 -7.05 -8.51
N TYR A 36 1.37 -7.89 -7.53
CA TYR A 36 0.97 -7.42 -6.20
C TYR A 36 2.12 -6.81 -5.38
N SER A 37 3.37 -6.98 -5.82
CA SER A 37 4.57 -6.38 -5.22
C SER A 37 5.01 -5.10 -5.95
N ALA A 38 4.29 -4.68 -6.98
CA ALA A 38 4.52 -3.39 -7.61
C ALA A 38 4.20 -2.27 -6.61
N VAL A 39 5.08 -1.26 -6.51
CA VAL A 39 5.00 -0.20 -5.48
C VAL A 39 3.65 0.51 -5.48
N GLU A 40 3.10 0.81 -6.65
CA GLU A 40 1.80 1.44 -6.81
C GLU A 40 0.66 0.57 -6.27
N VAL A 41 0.71 -0.74 -6.48
CA VAL A 41 -0.28 -1.71 -5.98
C VAL A 41 -0.10 -1.92 -4.48
N GLU A 42 1.14 -2.08 -4.02
CA GLU A 42 1.45 -2.29 -2.61
C GLU A 42 1.06 -1.09 -1.73
N THR A 43 1.21 0.13 -2.25
CA THR A 43 0.72 1.35 -1.59
C THR A 43 -0.79 1.31 -1.39
N VAL A 44 -1.56 0.96 -2.41
CA VAL A 44 -3.02 0.85 -2.31
C VAL A 44 -3.44 -0.30 -1.39
N LEU A 45 -2.79 -1.46 -1.48
CA LEU A 45 -3.05 -2.59 -0.59
C LEU A 45 -2.74 -2.25 0.87
N SER A 46 -1.67 -1.52 1.14
CA SER A 46 -1.36 -1.01 2.48
C SER A 46 -2.44 -0.05 2.98
N PHE A 47 -2.98 0.81 2.10
CA PHE A 47 -4.08 1.69 2.46
C PHE A 47 -5.35 0.92 2.77
N LEU A 48 -5.71 -0.08 1.97
CA LEU A 48 -6.83 -0.98 2.26
C LEU A 48 -6.62 -1.71 3.60
N ALA A 49 -5.39 -2.15 3.89
CA ALA A 49 -5.06 -2.84 5.14
C ALA A 49 -5.31 -1.95 6.37
N ILE A 50 -4.95 -0.66 6.33
CA ILE A 50 -5.22 0.25 7.46
C ILE A 50 -6.67 0.73 7.52
N ILE A 51 -7.41 0.74 6.41
CA ILE A 51 -8.86 0.96 6.41
C ILE A 51 -9.55 -0.19 7.16
N ASP A 52 -9.14 -1.44 6.95
CA ASP A 52 -9.65 -2.60 7.66
C ASP A 52 -9.20 -2.59 9.13
N ASN A 53 -7.89 -2.57 9.35
CA ASN A 53 -7.28 -2.57 10.68
C ASN A 53 -6.17 -1.52 10.79
N PRO A 54 -6.42 -0.35 11.36
CA PRO A 54 -5.45 0.73 11.46
C PRO A 54 -4.32 0.47 12.47
N ARG A 55 -4.36 -0.63 13.23
CA ARG A 55 -3.33 -1.00 14.23
C ARG A 55 -2.14 -1.73 13.64
N GLN A 56 -1.91 -1.59 12.34
CA GLN A 56 -0.80 -2.18 11.63
C GLN A 56 0.26 -1.11 11.35
N ASP A 57 1.31 -1.03 12.15
CA ASP A 57 2.31 0.04 12.10
C ASP A 57 3.05 0.10 10.75
N ILE A 58 3.40 -1.05 10.16
CA ILE A 58 4.13 -1.11 8.88
C ILE A 58 3.26 -0.57 7.72
N PRO A 59 2.05 -1.07 7.47
CA PRO A 59 1.16 -0.48 6.47
C PRO A 59 0.83 0.99 6.74
N MET A 60 0.65 1.36 8.02
CA MET A 60 0.38 2.74 8.41
C MET A 60 1.53 3.67 8.03
N ALA A 61 2.76 3.33 8.38
CA ALA A 61 3.94 4.11 8.02
C ALA A 61 4.11 4.19 6.49
N ALA A 62 3.92 3.07 5.77
CA ALA A 62 3.99 3.02 4.32
C ALA A 62 2.99 3.99 3.65
N VAL A 63 1.75 4.00 4.13
CA VAL A 63 0.68 4.87 3.60
C VAL A 63 0.95 6.34 3.92
N LEU A 64 1.35 6.66 5.14
CA LEU A 64 1.64 8.05 5.56
C LEU A 64 2.79 8.65 4.74
N ARG A 65 3.86 7.88 4.48
CA ARG A 65 5.00 8.32 3.65
C ARG A 65 4.68 8.36 2.15
N SER A 66 3.67 7.63 1.71
CA SER A 66 3.31 7.54 0.30
C SER A 66 2.81 8.89 -0.25
N PRO A 67 2.76 9.04 -1.58
CA PRO A 67 2.19 10.22 -2.22
C PRO A 67 0.73 10.51 -1.85
N LEU A 68 0.01 9.53 -1.28
CA LEU A 68 -1.36 9.70 -0.82
C LEU A 68 -1.48 10.74 0.31
N PHE A 69 -0.45 10.80 1.21
CA PHE A 69 -0.49 11.67 2.39
C PHE A 69 0.79 12.49 2.60
N SER A 70 1.93 12.09 2.01
CA SER A 70 3.20 12.83 1.94
C SER A 70 3.74 13.31 3.29
N PHE A 71 3.68 12.46 4.32
CA PHE A 71 4.38 12.72 5.57
C PHE A 71 5.87 12.46 5.43
N THR A 72 6.70 13.34 6.03
CA THR A 72 8.15 13.11 6.10
C THR A 72 8.51 12.18 7.27
N ASP A 73 9.73 11.65 7.25
CA ASP A 73 10.23 10.79 8.33
C ASP A 73 10.32 11.55 9.65
N GLU A 74 10.66 12.84 9.60
CA GLU A 74 10.70 13.72 10.77
C GLU A 74 9.31 13.95 11.35
N GLU A 75 8.31 14.18 10.48
CA GLU A 75 6.90 14.35 10.91
C GLU A 75 6.38 13.07 11.59
N LEU A 76 6.66 11.90 11.01
CA LEU A 76 6.28 10.62 11.60
C LEU A 76 6.98 10.39 12.96
N GLY A 77 8.28 10.71 13.04
CA GLY A 77 9.03 10.65 14.29
C GLY A 77 8.43 11.54 15.37
N GLN A 78 8.03 12.77 15.04
CA GLN A 78 7.37 13.69 15.98
C GLN A 78 6.01 13.16 16.44
N ILE A 79 5.21 12.61 15.52
CA ILE A 79 3.90 12.02 15.85
C ILE A 79 4.07 10.86 16.84
N VAL A 80 5.01 9.94 16.58
CA VAL A 80 5.27 8.80 17.46
C VAL A 80 5.78 9.26 18.84
N LEU A 81 6.67 10.26 18.89
CA LEU A 81 7.21 10.79 20.13
C LEU A 81 6.14 11.48 21.00
N VAL A 82 5.16 12.13 20.37
CA VAL A 82 4.08 12.85 21.08
C VAL A 82 2.92 11.93 21.43
N LYS A 83 2.50 11.07 20.49
CA LYS A 83 1.28 10.26 20.61
C LYS A 83 1.54 8.80 20.99
N GLY A 84 2.80 8.36 21.00
CA GLY A 84 3.21 7.00 21.39
C GLY A 84 3.01 5.94 20.33
N SER A 85 2.22 6.17 19.29
CA SER A 85 2.02 5.27 18.15
C SER A 85 1.47 6.01 16.94
N LEU A 86 1.56 5.41 15.75
CA LEU A 86 0.94 5.94 14.52
C LEU A 86 -0.58 5.72 14.46
N TYR A 87 -1.15 4.99 15.39
CA TYR A 87 -2.59 4.84 15.54
C TYR A 87 -2.96 4.85 17.02
N GLU A 88 -3.58 5.92 17.50
CA GLU A 88 -4.13 5.96 18.84
C GLU A 88 -5.30 4.97 19.00
N LYS A 89 -5.20 4.11 20.01
CA LYS A 89 -6.40 3.63 20.68
C LYS A 89 -7.09 4.86 21.27
N PRO A 90 -8.45 4.93 21.28
CA PRO A 90 -9.10 5.88 22.15
C PRO A 90 -8.51 5.65 23.55
N TYR A 91 -7.82 6.67 24.03
CA TYR A 91 -7.00 6.63 25.23
C TYR A 91 -7.86 6.26 26.42
N ASP A 92 -7.54 5.14 27.06
CA ASP A 92 -8.12 4.77 28.34
C ASP A 92 -7.50 5.64 29.45
N LYS A 93 -8.11 6.79 29.67
CA LYS A 93 -7.71 7.77 30.72
C LYS A 93 -7.60 7.17 32.13
N SER A 94 -8.04 5.94 32.35
CA SER A 94 -8.03 5.27 33.65
C SER A 94 -6.69 4.67 34.06
N LYS A 95 -5.68 4.64 33.18
CA LYS A 95 -4.38 3.97 33.39
C LYS A 95 -3.18 4.93 33.51
N GLU A 96 -3.39 6.23 33.56
CA GLU A 96 -2.29 7.18 33.74
C GLU A 96 -1.79 7.23 35.16
N ASN A 97 -0.59 6.70 35.38
CA ASN A 97 0.19 7.09 36.53
C ASN A 97 0.63 8.55 36.34
N ALA A 98 0.29 9.40 37.27
CA ALA A 98 0.47 10.87 37.29
C ALA A 98 1.92 11.36 36.99
N VAL A 99 2.91 10.48 36.95
CA VAL A 99 4.32 10.80 36.70
C VAL A 99 4.60 11.08 35.21
N ASN A 100 3.80 10.54 34.27
CA ASN A 100 3.99 10.76 32.84
C ASN A 100 3.30 12.02 32.29
N LEU A 101 2.37 12.59 33.04
CA LEU A 101 1.59 13.76 32.57
C LEU A 101 2.43 15.04 32.47
N SER A 102 3.40 15.21 33.38
CA SER A 102 4.26 16.40 33.40
C SER A 102 5.30 16.44 32.29
N LEU A 103 5.72 15.28 31.77
CA LEU A 103 6.67 15.16 30.63
C LEU A 103 5.99 15.20 29.28
N GLN A 104 4.70 14.90 29.20
CA GLN A 104 3.92 14.92 27.94
C GLN A 104 3.32 16.29 27.65
N ALA A 105 3.11 17.14 28.66
CA ALA A 105 2.57 18.49 28.49
C ALA A 105 3.48 19.45 27.71
N GLU A 106 4.78 19.12 27.57
CA GLU A 106 5.74 19.93 26.80
C GLU A 106 5.91 19.51 25.34
N LYS A 107 5.26 18.40 24.90
CA LYS A 107 5.38 17.88 23.54
C LYS A 107 4.08 17.97 22.78
N ALA A 108 3.66 19.18 22.43
CA ALA A 108 2.61 19.37 21.44
C ALA A 108 3.20 19.29 20.04
N LEU A 109 2.47 18.72 19.08
CA LEU A 109 2.84 18.80 17.67
C LEU A 109 2.76 20.27 17.21
N ALA A 110 3.60 20.63 16.26
CA ALA A 110 3.46 21.93 15.60
C ALA A 110 2.05 22.03 14.98
N PRO A 111 1.39 23.21 15.06
CA PRO A 111 0.00 23.37 14.63
C PRO A 111 -0.27 22.85 13.22
N ALA A 112 0.64 23.10 12.27
CA ALA A 112 0.51 22.61 10.90
C ALA A 112 0.56 21.07 10.80
N LEU A 113 1.42 20.43 11.62
CA LEU A 113 1.53 18.97 11.65
C LEU A 113 0.31 18.34 12.35
N GLU A 114 -0.19 18.97 13.41
CA GLU A 114 -1.42 18.52 14.07
C GLU A 114 -2.63 18.61 13.13
N GLU A 115 -2.76 19.67 12.35
CA GLU A 115 -3.81 19.81 11.34
C GLU A 115 -3.66 18.74 10.25
N LYS A 116 -2.47 18.52 9.71
CA LYS A 116 -2.18 17.48 8.73
C LYS A 116 -2.54 16.09 9.26
N TRP A 117 -2.18 15.82 10.50
CA TRP A 117 -2.52 14.57 11.19
C TRP A 117 -4.02 14.39 11.36
N GLN A 118 -4.73 15.40 11.84
CA GLN A 118 -6.19 15.38 11.99
C GLN A 118 -6.90 15.16 10.65
N ASN A 119 -6.43 15.81 9.59
CA ASN A 119 -6.95 15.62 8.24
C ASN A 119 -6.78 14.18 7.76
N PHE A 120 -5.63 13.57 8.01
CA PHE A 120 -5.40 12.15 7.71
C PHE A 120 -6.37 11.26 8.51
N GLN A 121 -6.49 11.45 9.83
CA GLN A 121 -7.36 10.65 10.67
C GLN A 121 -8.83 10.76 10.23
N ASN A 122 -9.30 11.95 9.91
CA ASN A 122 -10.65 12.19 9.42
C ASN A 122 -10.91 11.46 8.09
N LYS A 123 -9.95 11.51 7.15
CA LYS A 123 -10.03 10.76 5.90
C LYS A 123 -10.06 9.25 6.13
N LEU A 124 -9.16 8.73 6.98
CA LEU A 124 -9.11 7.31 7.30
C LEU A 124 -10.44 6.82 7.90
N GLU A 125 -10.97 7.52 8.89
CA GLU A 125 -12.26 7.17 9.50
C GLU A 125 -13.43 7.28 8.51
N ARG A 126 -13.38 8.21 7.58
CA ARG A 126 -14.36 8.30 6.50
C ARG A 126 -14.30 7.06 5.60
N TYR A 127 -13.11 6.67 5.11
CA TYR A 127 -12.96 5.47 4.28
C TYR A 127 -13.33 4.19 5.04
N ARG A 128 -13.05 4.11 6.33
CA ARG A 128 -13.47 2.99 7.19
C ARG A 128 -14.99 2.89 7.31
N ARG A 129 -15.71 4.01 7.37
CA ARG A 129 -17.18 3.99 7.33
C ARG A 129 -17.69 3.56 5.96
N LEU A 130 -17.11 4.09 4.89
CA LEU A 130 -17.49 3.78 3.51
C LEU A 130 -17.21 2.32 3.15
N SER A 131 -16.14 1.70 3.66
CA SER A 131 -15.80 0.30 3.39
C SER A 131 -16.86 -0.70 3.90
N ARG A 132 -17.72 -0.28 4.82
CA ARG A 132 -18.82 -1.10 5.34
C ARG A 132 -20.10 -1.06 4.47
N SER A 133 -20.22 -0.04 3.64
CA SER A 133 -21.42 0.21 2.83
C SER A 133 -21.16 0.11 1.32
N LEU A 134 -19.96 0.43 0.87
CA LEU A 134 -19.58 0.35 -0.53
C LEU A 134 -19.07 -1.03 -0.90
N ARG A 135 -19.25 -1.38 -2.16
CA ARG A 135 -18.52 -2.50 -2.77
C ARG A 135 -17.04 -2.18 -2.86
N LEU A 136 -16.20 -3.20 -2.78
CA LEU A 136 -14.75 -3.05 -2.77
C LEU A 136 -14.21 -2.30 -4.00
N HIS A 137 -14.65 -2.67 -5.21
CA HIS A 137 -14.24 -1.96 -6.42
C HIS A 137 -14.67 -0.48 -6.42
N SER A 138 -15.85 -0.18 -5.86
CA SER A 138 -16.33 1.21 -5.74
C SER A 138 -15.51 2.00 -4.72
N LEU A 139 -15.09 1.35 -3.62
CA LEU A 139 -14.19 1.96 -2.64
C LEU A 139 -12.81 2.26 -3.28
N LEU A 140 -12.26 1.32 -4.05
CA LEU A 140 -10.99 1.52 -4.77
C LEU A 140 -11.08 2.67 -5.78
N SER A 141 -12.14 2.71 -6.59
CA SER A 141 -12.36 3.80 -7.55
C SER A 141 -12.43 5.15 -6.85
N LEU A 142 -13.16 5.22 -5.73
CA LEU A 142 -13.28 6.43 -4.92
C LEU A 142 -11.93 6.87 -4.35
N ILE A 143 -11.11 5.91 -3.86
CA ILE A 143 -9.76 6.20 -3.37
C ILE A 143 -8.90 6.78 -4.50
N TYR A 144 -8.91 6.18 -5.69
CA TYR A 144 -8.14 6.67 -6.84
C TYR A 144 -8.53 8.09 -7.24
N GLU A 145 -9.84 8.37 -7.27
CA GLU A 145 -10.39 9.67 -7.64
C GLU A 145 -10.06 10.75 -6.59
N GLU A 146 -10.34 10.51 -5.31
CA GLU A 146 -10.19 11.51 -4.25
C GLU A 146 -8.73 11.80 -3.87
N THR A 147 -7.82 10.85 -4.12
CA THR A 147 -6.40 11.03 -3.84
C THR A 147 -5.60 11.46 -5.06
N ASP A 148 -6.22 11.47 -6.24
CA ASP A 148 -5.57 11.70 -7.54
C ASP A 148 -4.38 10.72 -7.80
N TYR A 149 -4.36 9.61 -7.08
CA TYR A 149 -3.24 8.66 -7.11
C TYR A 149 -3.07 8.01 -8.48
N TYR A 150 -4.16 7.77 -9.18
CA TYR A 150 -4.17 7.22 -10.53
C TYR A 150 -3.43 8.11 -11.53
N ASN A 151 -3.65 9.42 -11.47
CA ASN A 151 -2.94 10.39 -12.32
C ASN A 151 -1.50 10.62 -11.84
N TYR A 152 -1.27 10.60 -10.54
CA TYR A 152 0.07 10.67 -9.99
C TYR A 152 0.98 9.56 -10.53
N VAL A 153 0.54 8.30 -10.50
CA VAL A 153 1.37 7.17 -10.98
C VAL A 153 1.62 7.24 -12.49
N ARG A 154 0.69 7.85 -13.26
CA ARG A 154 0.87 8.09 -14.68
C ARG A 154 2.04 9.03 -14.99
N ALA A 155 2.27 10.02 -14.15
CA ALA A 155 3.36 10.97 -14.31
C ALA A 155 4.75 10.37 -13.98
N LEU A 156 4.82 9.19 -13.39
CA LEU A 156 6.06 8.50 -13.06
C LEU A 156 6.64 7.75 -14.28
N PRO A 157 7.94 7.40 -14.25
CA PRO A 157 8.51 6.49 -15.25
C PRO A 157 7.68 5.21 -15.36
N LEU A 158 7.44 4.75 -16.59
CA LEU A 158 6.56 3.63 -16.92
C LEU A 158 5.10 3.84 -16.45
N GLY A 159 4.61 5.08 -16.47
CA GLY A 159 3.32 5.47 -15.94
C GLY A 159 2.14 4.68 -16.51
N GLU A 160 2.13 4.37 -17.82
CA GLU A 160 1.08 3.55 -18.44
C GLU A 160 1.04 2.13 -17.85
N LYS A 161 2.20 1.51 -17.60
CA LYS A 161 2.29 0.20 -16.96
C LYS A 161 1.78 0.25 -15.51
N ARG A 162 2.11 1.33 -14.79
CA ARG A 162 1.64 1.53 -13.41
C ARG A 162 0.13 1.73 -13.34
N GLN A 163 -0.45 2.49 -14.27
CA GLN A 163 -1.90 2.60 -14.38
C GLN A 163 -2.55 1.25 -14.68
N ALA A 164 -2.00 0.50 -15.65
CA ALA A 164 -2.49 -0.84 -15.97
C ALA A 164 -2.46 -1.78 -14.74
N ASN A 165 -1.45 -1.65 -13.86
CA ASN A 165 -1.42 -2.39 -12.59
C ASN A 165 -2.55 -1.97 -11.64
N LEU A 166 -2.90 -0.69 -11.56
CA LEU A 166 -4.03 -0.23 -10.75
C LEU A 166 -5.38 -0.64 -11.34
N ASP A 167 -5.50 -0.64 -12.68
CA ASP A 167 -6.71 -1.14 -13.37
C ASP A 167 -6.89 -2.64 -13.13
N GLN A 168 -5.79 -3.40 -13.15
CA GLN A 168 -5.82 -4.84 -12.82
C GLN A 168 -6.28 -5.07 -11.37
N LEU A 169 -5.80 -4.26 -10.42
CA LEU A 169 -6.27 -4.37 -9.02
C LEU A 169 -7.77 -4.10 -8.89
N LEU A 170 -8.28 -3.16 -9.67
CA LEU A 170 -9.71 -2.86 -9.70
C LEU A 170 -10.51 -4.02 -10.30
N GLU A 171 -9.99 -4.65 -11.35
CA GLU A 171 -10.64 -5.82 -11.95
C GLU A 171 -10.58 -7.05 -11.03
N ASP A 172 -9.45 -7.27 -10.34
CA ASP A 172 -9.31 -8.32 -9.33
C ASP A 172 -10.33 -8.15 -8.20
N ALA A 173 -10.55 -6.91 -7.75
CA ALA A 173 -11.58 -6.60 -6.76
C ALA A 173 -12.99 -6.94 -7.26
N LYS A 174 -13.30 -6.59 -8.52
CA LYS A 174 -14.60 -6.95 -9.14
C LYS A 174 -14.79 -8.46 -9.28
N GLN A 175 -13.73 -9.18 -9.68
CA GLN A 175 -13.80 -10.64 -9.80
C GLN A 175 -13.97 -11.30 -8.44
N PHE A 176 -13.24 -10.82 -7.42
CA PHE A 176 -13.39 -11.31 -6.06
C PHE A 176 -14.81 -11.15 -5.53
N GLU A 177 -15.47 -10.03 -5.82
CA GLU A 177 -16.86 -9.77 -5.40
C GLU A 177 -17.91 -10.65 -6.08
N LYS A 178 -17.58 -11.32 -7.19
CA LYS A 178 -18.46 -12.32 -7.82
C LYS A 178 -18.46 -13.66 -7.08
N GLY A 179 -17.45 -13.87 -6.22
CA GLY A 179 -17.32 -15.09 -5.42
C GLY A 179 -18.25 -15.12 -4.19
N SER A 180 -18.13 -16.22 -3.44
CA SER A 180 -18.91 -16.43 -2.21
C SER A 180 -18.43 -15.58 -1.02
N TYR A 181 -17.22 -15.05 -1.10
CA TYR A 181 -16.65 -14.21 -0.06
C TYR A 181 -16.69 -12.74 -0.51
N SER A 182 -17.15 -11.87 0.36
CA SER A 182 -17.22 -10.42 0.09
C SER A 182 -16.63 -9.62 1.25
N GLY A 183 -16.29 -8.37 0.97
CA GLY A 183 -15.78 -7.42 1.95
C GLY A 183 -14.26 -7.30 1.99
N LEU A 184 -13.81 -6.16 2.53
CA LEU A 184 -12.42 -5.72 2.51
C LEU A 184 -11.48 -6.70 3.22
N PHE A 185 -11.84 -7.18 4.41
CA PHE A 185 -11.04 -8.14 5.18
C PHE A 185 -10.73 -9.42 4.37
N HIS A 186 -11.75 -10.01 3.74
CA HIS A 186 -11.56 -11.24 2.97
C HIS A 186 -10.71 -11.02 1.71
N PHE A 187 -10.83 -9.85 1.08
CA PHE A 187 -10.00 -9.49 -0.07
C PHE A 187 -8.53 -9.36 0.32
N ILE A 188 -8.22 -8.66 1.41
CA ILE A 188 -6.85 -8.52 1.91
C ILE A 188 -6.24 -9.91 2.17
N ARG A 189 -6.97 -10.79 2.87
CA ARG A 189 -6.53 -12.17 3.13
C ARG A 189 -6.34 -12.99 1.86
N TYR A 190 -7.19 -12.80 0.87
CA TYR A 190 -7.04 -13.44 -0.44
C TYR A 190 -5.72 -12.99 -1.11
N ILE A 191 -5.45 -11.69 -1.17
CA ILE A 191 -4.22 -11.15 -1.76
C ILE A 191 -2.98 -11.63 -1.00
N GLU A 192 -2.99 -11.64 0.33
CA GLU A 192 -1.88 -12.17 1.14
C GLU A 192 -1.57 -13.64 0.79
N LYS A 193 -2.61 -14.45 0.61
CA LYS A 193 -2.46 -15.85 0.22
C LYS A 193 -1.88 -16.00 -1.18
N VAL A 194 -2.33 -15.19 -2.14
CA VAL A 194 -1.80 -15.20 -3.51
C VAL A 194 -0.33 -14.78 -3.52
N LYS A 195 0.02 -13.69 -2.83
CA LYS A 195 1.43 -13.24 -2.68
C LYS A 195 2.33 -14.34 -2.13
N LYS A 196 1.87 -15.04 -1.09
CA LYS A 196 2.64 -16.13 -0.49
C LYS A 196 2.82 -17.31 -1.45
N GLN A 197 1.79 -17.69 -2.18
CA GLN A 197 1.89 -18.76 -3.17
C GLN A 197 2.84 -18.40 -4.32
N GLU A 198 2.84 -17.15 -4.77
CA GLU A 198 3.80 -16.68 -5.79
C GLU A 198 5.25 -16.73 -5.28
N GLN A 199 5.50 -16.36 -4.04
CA GLN A 199 6.82 -16.47 -3.40
C GLN A 199 7.27 -17.93 -3.30
N ASP A 200 6.42 -18.80 -2.78
CA ASP A 200 6.72 -20.24 -2.62
C ASP A 200 7.03 -20.92 -3.97
N GLN A 201 6.31 -20.56 -5.04
CA GLN A 201 6.60 -21.06 -6.39
C GLN A 201 7.93 -20.55 -6.94
N GLY A 202 8.30 -19.29 -6.62
CA GLY A 202 9.60 -18.72 -6.99
C GLY A 202 10.75 -19.43 -6.30
N GLU A 203 10.62 -19.78 -5.02
CA GLU A 203 11.63 -20.52 -4.25
C GLU A 203 11.76 -21.98 -4.70
N ALA A 204 10.65 -22.64 -5.01
CA ALA A 204 10.67 -24.04 -5.49
C ALA A 204 11.40 -24.19 -6.84
N THR A 205 11.32 -23.20 -7.74
CA THR A 205 12.05 -23.20 -9.01
C THR A 205 13.56 -23.04 -8.82
N VAL A 206 14.01 -22.38 -7.77
CA VAL A 206 15.45 -22.21 -7.46
C VAL A 206 16.05 -23.51 -6.90
N PHE A 207 15.27 -24.30 -6.14
CA PHE A 207 15.75 -25.57 -5.56
C PHE A 207 15.79 -26.73 -6.57
N SER A 208 14.99 -26.69 -7.64
CA SER A 208 14.99 -27.77 -8.66
C SER A 208 16.16 -27.69 -9.66
N GLU A 209 16.99 -26.63 -9.65
CA GLU A 209 18.16 -26.46 -10.50
C GLU A 209 19.48 -26.96 -9.86
N LYS A 210 19.42 -27.62 -8.70
CA LYS A 210 20.64 -28.11 -8.00
C LYS A 210 20.84 -29.62 -7.99
N ASP A 211 20.12 -30.36 -8.86
CA ASP A 211 20.35 -31.79 -9.09
C ASP A 211 20.93 -32.04 -10.50
#